data_69a0028e28fea2c12906dbfd24ffab3b
#
_entry.id   69a0028e28fea2c12906dbfd24ffab3b
#
_cell.length_a   1.000
_cell.length_b   1.000
_cell.length_c   1.000
_cell.angle_alpha   90.00
_cell.angle_beta   90.00
_cell.angle_gamma   90.00
#
_symmetry.space_group_name_H-M   'P 1'
#
loop_
_entity.id
_entity.type
_entity.pdbx_description
1 polymer ?
#
loop_
_entity_poly.entity_id
_entity_poly.type
_entity_poly.pdbx_seq_one_letter_code
_entity_poly.pdbx_strand_id
1 'polypeptide(L)'
;MNYNGNACGALQSDITLQPGESKELIFVLGQKDNTQANEILASYETAGKVDEEVEALKAYWHGKLNHFQVDTPSESFNNMINVWNAYQCFITFIWSRAASFVYCGLRNGYGYRDTVQDIQGIIHLDPELAAEKIRFMLSAQVDNGGGLPLVKFDHNAGHENTPDDPEYVKETGHPSYRADDALWLFPTIRKYVGESGNKAFYDEVIVYANGGEDTVYDHLKRAIRFSMERLGDHNMPAGLHADWNDCLRLGKKGESTFVAFQLYYAMSMMHELAAERKDDEYIAYLDKVQKALGEALAACWDEDRFIRGIREDGVVVGAKKDPEASMWLNPQSWSVISGFASKEQSDKAMQSVADILDTPYGAKLLDPPYIDNYFDGALMHIFNPDTKENGGIFSQSQGWLILAESLLGHGDDAFRYFEESSPASMNDKAEQRVLEPYVHGQFTESTASPYAGRS
;
A
#
# COMPACT_ATOMS: atom_id res chain seq x y z
N MET A 1 16.02 -16.76 35.28
CA MET A 1 15.70 -16.12 33.99
C MET A 1 16.85 -16.43 33.05
N ASN A 2 16.56 -17.08 31.91
CA ASN A 2 17.56 -17.25 30.86
C ASN A 2 17.57 -15.98 30.01
N TYR A 3 18.66 -15.27 30.00
CA TYR A 3 18.92 -14.18 29.07
C TYR A 3 19.48 -14.76 27.79
N ASN A 4 18.97 -14.35 26.62
CA ASN A 4 19.36 -14.76 25.26
C ASN A 4 18.93 -16.18 24.81
N GLY A 5 17.88 -16.75 25.39
CA GLY A 5 17.26 -17.98 24.88
C GLY A 5 15.81 -17.75 24.45
N ASN A 6 15.29 -18.61 23.59
CA ASN A 6 13.87 -18.61 23.27
C ASN A 6 13.07 -18.97 24.53
N ALA A 7 12.14 -18.08 24.92
CA ALA A 7 11.26 -18.34 26.04
C ALA A 7 10.28 -19.47 25.68
N CYS A 8 10.12 -20.45 26.55
CA CYS A 8 9.10 -21.49 26.41
C CYS A 8 8.33 -21.64 27.72
N GLY A 9 7.03 -21.90 27.61
CA GLY A 9 6.17 -22.34 28.70
C GLY A 9 5.78 -23.78 28.49
N ALA A 10 5.79 -24.58 29.55
CA ALA A 10 5.35 -25.96 29.50
C ALA A 10 4.29 -26.19 30.59
N LEU A 11 3.16 -26.78 30.17
CA LEU A 11 2.08 -27.23 31.04
C LEU A 11 1.99 -28.75 30.93
N GLN A 12 1.85 -29.42 32.06
CA GLN A 12 1.65 -30.86 32.12
C GLN A 12 0.34 -31.16 32.87
N SER A 13 -0.44 -32.11 32.30
CA SER A 13 -1.63 -32.65 32.99
C SER A 13 -1.60 -34.16 32.88
N ASP A 14 -1.72 -34.83 34.01
CA ASP A 14 -1.82 -36.30 34.06
C ASP A 14 -3.27 -36.75 33.92
N ILE A 15 -3.53 -37.58 32.93
CA ILE A 15 -4.89 -38.03 32.58
C ILE A 15 -4.94 -39.55 32.59
N THR A 16 -5.96 -40.09 33.24
CA THR A 16 -6.30 -41.50 33.16
C THR A 16 -7.67 -41.64 32.51
N LEU A 17 -7.77 -42.40 31.42
CA LEU A 17 -9.01 -42.67 30.72
C LEU A 17 -9.37 -44.16 30.83
N GLN A 18 -10.63 -44.46 31.07
CA GLN A 18 -11.19 -45.81 30.95
C GLN A 18 -11.59 -46.12 29.50
N PRO A 19 -11.75 -47.39 29.10
CA PRO A 19 -12.21 -47.70 27.77
C PRO A 19 -13.51 -46.99 27.42
N GLY A 20 -13.50 -46.22 26.31
CA GLY A 20 -14.64 -45.44 25.85
C GLY A 20 -14.81 -44.08 26.51
N GLU A 21 -13.95 -43.71 27.44
CA GLU A 21 -13.93 -42.38 28.08
C GLU A 21 -13.14 -41.35 27.25
N SER A 22 -13.61 -40.12 27.20
CA SER A 22 -12.91 -38.95 26.63
C SER A 22 -12.81 -37.85 27.64
N LYS A 23 -11.78 -37.03 27.54
CA LYS A 23 -11.60 -35.84 28.37
C LYS A 23 -11.10 -34.70 27.52
N GLU A 24 -11.75 -33.56 27.64
CA GLU A 24 -11.33 -32.32 27.01
C GLU A 24 -10.41 -31.49 27.91
N LEU A 25 -9.39 -30.89 27.33
CA LEU A 25 -8.49 -29.97 27.98
C LEU A 25 -8.47 -28.65 27.23
N ILE A 26 -8.55 -27.56 27.98
CA ILE A 26 -8.50 -26.21 27.43
C ILE A 26 -7.17 -25.59 27.79
N PHE A 27 -6.43 -25.13 26.79
CA PHE A 27 -5.23 -24.35 26.93
C PHE A 27 -5.46 -22.95 26.40
N VAL A 28 -5.23 -21.93 27.20
CA VAL A 28 -5.37 -20.53 26.80
C VAL A 28 -4.00 -19.88 26.72
N LEU A 29 -3.66 -19.32 25.55
CA LEU A 29 -2.48 -18.49 25.34
C LEU A 29 -2.94 -17.11 24.91
N GLY A 30 -2.53 -16.07 25.64
CA GLY A 30 -2.91 -14.69 25.33
C GLY A 30 -1.86 -13.69 25.78
N GLN A 31 -1.97 -12.48 25.23
CA GLN A 31 -1.17 -11.33 25.63
C GLN A 31 -2.11 -10.17 25.98
N LYS A 32 -2.16 -9.80 27.25
CA LYS A 32 -2.98 -8.69 27.77
C LYS A 32 -2.37 -8.17 29.06
N ASP A 33 -2.78 -6.99 29.52
CA ASP A 33 -2.42 -6.54 30.87
C ASP A 33 -3.08 -7.42 31.95
N ASN A 34 -2.50 -7.45 33.13
CA ASN A 34 -2.93 -8.34 34.22
C ASN A 34 -4.33 -8.04 34.76
N THR A 35 -4.91 -6.87 34.48
CA THR A 35 -6.20 -6.46 35.03
C THR A 35 -7.38 -7.19 34.42
N GLN A 36 -7.26 -7.59 33.15
CA GLN A 36 -8.32 -8.29 32.41
C GLN A 36 -8.05 -9.79 32.22
N ALA A 37 -6.87 -10.28 32.59
CA ALA A 37 -6.48 -11.68 32.34
C ALA A 37 -7.45 -12.70 32.99
N ASN A 38 -7.89 -12.44 34.22
CA ASN A 38 -8.81 -13.36 34.93
C ASN A 38 -10.21 -13.37 34.31
N GLU A 39 -10.70 -12.25 33.82
CA GLU A 39 -12.00 -12.16 33.11
C GLU A 39 -11.97 -12.94 31.81
N ILE A 40 -10.88 -12.77 31.03
CA ILE A 40 -10.66 -13.49 29.78
C ILE A 40 -10.56 -15.01 30.02
N LEU A 41 -9.79 -15.42 31.05
CA LEU A 41 -9.68 -16.85 31.40
C LEU A 41 -11.03 -17.45 31.79
N ALA A 42 -11.87 -16.70 32.53
CA ALA A 42 -13.20 -17.14 32.90
C ALA A 42 -14.14 -17.37 31.68
N SER A 43 -13.90 -16.69 30.55
CA SER A 43 -14.63 -16.93 29.31
C SER A 43 -14.35 -18.27 28.67
N TYR A 44 -13.27 -18.96 29.05
CA TYR A 44 -12.85 -20.24 28.47
C TYR A 44 -12.79 -21.38 29.49
N GLU A 45 -13.51 -21.31 30.61
CA GLU A 45 -13.44 -22.30 31.69
C GLU A 45 -14.05 -23.66 31.33
N THR A 46 -14.93 -23.73 30.35
CA THR A 46 -15.63 -24.96 29.96
C THR A 46 -15.61 -25.15 28.45
N ALA A 47 -15.67 -26.41 27.98
CA ALA A 47 -15.76 -26.73 26.56
C ALA A 47 -16.96 -26.03 25.88
N GLY A 48 -18.14 -26.00 26.53
CA GLY A 48 -19.31 -25.29 26.02
C GLY A 48 -19.06 -23.77 25.78
N LYS A 49 -18.34 -23.10 26.67
CA LYS A 49 -17.96 -21.70 26.48
C LYS A 49 -16.97 -21.52 25.31
N VAL A 50 -16.04 -22.46 25.13
CA VAL A 50 -15.13 -22.44 23.97
C VAL A 50 -15.92 -22.61 22.67
N ASP A 51 -16.88 -23.54 22.63
CA ASP A 51 -17.74 -23.73 21.47
C ASP A 51 -18.58 -22.47 21.15
N GLU A 52 -19.13 -21.82 22.15
CA GLU A 52 -19.86 -20.54 21.99
C GLU A 52 -18.95 -19.46 21.40
N GLU A 53 -17.72 -19.32 21.86
CA GLU A 53 -16.75 -18.36 21.31
C GLU A 53 -16.33 -18.70 19.87
N VAL A 54 -16.17 -19.98 19.54
CA VAL A 54 -15.90 -20.42 18.16
C VAL A 54 -17.05 -20.03 17.23
N GLU A 55 -18.30 -20.26 17.64
CA GLU A 55 -19.47 -19.86 16.84
C GLU A 55 -19.59 -18.33 16.73
N ALA A 56 -19.30 -17.61 17.80
CA ALA A 56 -19.27 -16.14 17.76
C ALA A 56 -18.20 -15.62 16.79
N LEU A 57 -17.00 -16.22 16.79
CA LEU A 57 -15.93 -15.89 15.86
C LEU A 57 -16.30 -16.19 14.40
N LYS A 58 -16.94 -17.35 14.14
CA LYS A 58 -17.46 -17.67 12.80
C LYS A 58 -18.50 -16.63 12.34
N ALA A 59 -19.44 -16.27 13.21
CA ALA A 59 -20.46 -15.29 12.90
C ALA A 59 -19.83 -13.91 12.61
N TYR A 60 -18.82 -13.51 13.38
CA TYR A 60 -18.08 -12.27 13.14
C TYR A 60 -17.44 -12.24 11.74
N TRP A 61 -16.66 -13.27 11.39
CA TRP A 61 -16.00 -13.33 10.08
C TRP A 61 -16.99 -13.44 8.92
N HIS A 62 -18.02 -14.28 9.04
CA HIS A 62 -19.05 -14.38 8.00
C HIS A 62 -19.81 -13.05 7.86
N GLY A 63 -20.06 -12.34 8.96
CA GLY A 63 -20.65 -11.01 8.91
C GLY A 63 -19.81 -10.03 8.09
N LYS A 64 -18.50 -10.02 8.27
CA LYS A 64 -17.57 -9.17 7.50
C LYS A 64 -17.45 -9.60 6.05
N LEU A 65 -17.15 -10.90 5.80
CA LEU A 65 -16.91 -11.43 4.46
C LEU A 65 -18.13 -11.36 3.55
N ASN A 66 -19.34 -11.46 4.10
CA ASN A 66 -20.59 -11.43 3.32
C ASN A 66 -20.95 -10.03 2.76
N HIS A 67 -20.24 -8.97 3.13
CA HIS A 67 -20.48 -7.65 2.57
C HIS A 67 -20.08 -7.56 1.08
N PHE A 68 -19.12 -8.36 0.64
CA PHE A 68 -18.71 -8.41 -0.75
C PHE A 68 -18.43 -9.85 -1.17
N GLN A 69 -19.22 -10.37 -2.11
CA GLN A 69 -19.12 -11.74 -2.60
C GLN A 69 -19.21 -11.76 -4.13
N VAL A 70 -18.43 -12.60 -4.76
CA VAL A 70 -18.49 -12.87 -6.19
C VAL A 70 -18.79 -14.33 -6.46
N ASP A 71 -19.47 -14.62 -7.57
CA ASP A 71 -19.73 -15.96 -8.08
C ASP A 71 -19.40 -15.98 -9.58
N THR A 72 -18.21 -16.47 -9.89
CA THR A 72 -17.66 -16.52 -11.24
C THR A 72 -17.34 -17.97 -11.64
N PRO A 73 -17.07 -18.26 -12.91
CA PRO A 73 -16.62 -19.60 -13.31
C PRO A 73 -15.29 -20.05 -12.71
N SER A 74 -14.48 -19.14 -12.14
CA SER A 74 -13.20 -19.47 -11.51
C SER A 74 -13.36 -19.66 -10.00
N GLU A 75 -13.31 -20.92 -9.54
CA GLU A 75 -13.38 -21.24 -8.10
C GLU A 75 -12.19 -20.63 -7.32
N SER A 76 -11.00 -20.62 -7.90
CA SER A 76 -9.81 -20.02 -7.27
C SER A 76 -9.97 -18.52 -7.08
N PHE A 77 -10.52 -17.82 -8.10
CA PHE A 77 -10.85 -16.39 -8.00
C PHE A 77 -11.89 -16.12 -6.91
N ASN A 78 -13.00 -16.87 -6.94
CA ASN A 78 -14.05 -16.73 -5.94
C ASN A 78 -13.52 -16.93 -4.51
N ASN A 79 -12.68 -17.94 -4.31
CA ASN A 79 -12.09 -18.23 -3.00
C ASN A 79 -11.15 -17.12 -2.53
N MET A 80 -10.29 -16.59 -3.43
CA MET A 80 -9.41 -15.48 -3.09
C MET A 80 -10.19 -14.21 -2.75
N ILE A 81 -11.17 -13.84 -3.56
CA ILE A 81 -11.94 -12.60 -3.36
C ILE A 81 -12.87 -12.72 -2.14
N ASN A 82 -13.63 -13.82 -2.04
CA ASN A 82 -14.68 -13.96 -1.03
C ASN A 82 -14.13 -14.20 0.39
N VAL A 83 -12.90 -14.71 0.50
CA VAL A 83 -12.34 -15.13 1.78
C VAL A 83 -10.95 -14.56 2.00
N TRP A 84 -9.96 -15.01 1.22
CA TRP A 84 -8.57 -14.85 1.60
C TRP A 84 -8.04 -13.42 1.44
N ASN A 85 -8.36 -12.72 0.36
CA ASN A 85 -7.96 -11.32 0.18
C ASN A 85 -8.63 -10.43 1.22
N ALA A 86 -9.92 -10.62 1.47
CA ALA A 86 -10.65 -9.87 2.50
C ALA A 86 -10.05 -10.10 3.91
N TYR A 87 -9.80 -11.36 4.27
CA TYR A 87 -9.14 -11.71 5.53
C TYR A 87 -7.75 -11.08 5.66
N GLN A 88 -6.91 -11.20 4.64
CA GLN A 88 -5.56 -10.66 4.67
C GLN A 88 -5.52 -9.14 4.69
N CYS A 89 -6.40 -8.47 3.94
CA CYS A 89 -6.54 -7.02 4.02
C CYS A 89 -6.89 -6.57 5.43
N PHE A 90 -7.78 -7.30 6.10
CA PHE A 90 -8.18 -7.01 7.47
C PHE A 90 -7.01 -7.23 8.47
N ILE A 91 -6.29 -8.33 8.33
CA ILE A 91 -5.09 -8.60 9.15
C ILE A 91 -3.99 -7.57 8.91
N THR A 92 -3.72 -7.22 7.65
CA THR A 92 -2.73 -6.19 7.29
C THR A 92 -3.11 -4.83 7.90
N PHE A 93 -4.38 -4.46 7.82
CA PHE A 93 -4.90 -3.24 8.42
C PHE A 93 -4.72 -3.20 9.95
N ILE A 94 -5.03 -4.30 10.65
CA ILE A 94 -4.93 -4.37 12.12
C ILE A 94 -3.45 -4.40 12.57
N TRP A 95 -2.63 -5.19 11.88
CA TRP A 95 -1.25 -5.47 12.29
C TRP A 95 -0.21 -4.57 11.64
N SER A 96 -0.62 -3.63 10.80
CA SER A 96 0.29 -2.70 10.08
C SER A 96 1.44 -3.42 9.38
N ARG A 97 1.09 -4.46 8.59
CA ARG A 97 2.05 -5.30 7.83
C ARG A 97 3.04 -6.06 8.71
N ALA A 98 2.76 -6.24 9.98
CA ALA A 98 3.53 -7.15 10.82
C ALA A 98 3.32 -8.59 10.33
N ALA A 99 4.42 -9.27 9.99
CA ALA A 99 4.35 -10.64 9.47
C ALA A 99 4.07 -11.67 10.56
N SER A 100 4.49 -11.38 11.80
CA SER A 100 4.30 -12.28 12.95
C SER A 100 4.61 -11.56 14.25
N PHE A 101 4.40 -12.23 15.38
CA PHE A 101 4.87 -11.74 16.68
C PHE A 101 6.40 -11.61 16.79
N VAL A 102 7.14 -12.29 15.92
CA VAL A 102 8.61 -12.22 15.86
C VAL A 102 9.06 -11.10 14.94
N TYR A 103 8.38 -10.91 13.82
CA TYR A 103 8.67 -9.87 12.84
C TYR A 103 7.50 -8.88 12.73
N CYS A 104 7.62 -7.78 13.43
CA CYS A 104 6.63 -6.69 13.45
C CYS A 104 7.04 -5.49 12.59
N GLY A 105 7.78 -5.72 11.49
CA GLY A 105 8.28 -4.67 10.60
C GLY A 105 9.40 -3.82 11.18
N LEU A 106 9.94 -4.16 12.35
CA LEU A 106 11.01 -3.44 13.07
C LEU A 106 10.70 -1.94 13.31
N ARG A 107 9.42 -1.58 13.40
CA ARG A 107 8.97 -0.20 13.54
C ARG A 107 8.10 -0.03 14.77
N ASN A 108 8.23 1.13 15.42
CA ASN A 108 7.41 1.52 16.57
C ASN A 108 6.23 2.40 16.15
N GLY A 109 5.63 2.10 14.99
CA GLY A 109 4.54 2.88 14.46
C GLY A 109 4.07 2.42 13.09
N TYR A 110 3.24 3.23 12.50
CA TYR A 110 2.65 3.03 11.18
C TYR A 110 3.45 3.78 10.11
N GLY A 111 3.80 3.12 9.01
CA GLY A 111 4.21 3.83 7.79
C GLY A 111 3.00 4.59 7.24
N TYR A 112 3.17 5.89 6.95
CA TYR A 112 2.03 6.73 6.53
C TYR A 112 1.36 6.20 5.27
N ARG A 113 2.11 6.12 4.17
CA ARG A 113 1.57 5.65 2.88
C ARG A 113 1.06 4.22 2.94
N ASP A 114 1.76 3.37 3.71
CA ASP A 114 1.39 1.97 3.86
C ASP A 114 0.01 1.83 4.48
N THR A 115 -0.19 2.49 5.62
CA THR A 115 -1.44 2.43 6.37
C THR A 115 -2.59 3.08 5.60
N VAL A 116 -2.37 4.23 4.95
CA VAL A 116 -3.41 4.90 4.16
C VAL A 116 -3.86 4.01 2.99
N GLN A 117 -2.94 3.27 2.34
CA GLN A 117 -3.30 2.33 1.30
C GLN A 117 -4.01 1.08 1.84
N ASP A 118 -3.54 0.53 2.97
CA ASP A 118 -4.12 -0.67 3.58
C ASP A 118 -5.58 -0.46 3.98
N ILE A 119 -5.97 0.76 4.38
CA ILE A 119 -7.37 1.12 4.65
C ILE A 119 -8.27 0.80 3.46
N GLN A 120 -7.81 0.99 2.22
CA GLN A 120 -8.62 0.74 1.02
C GLN A 120 -9.10 -0.71 0.92
N GLY A 121 -8.33 -1.64 1.46
CA GLY A 121 -8.66 -3.07 1.44
C GLY A 121 -9.81 -3.47 2.35
N ILE A 122 -10.19 -2.62 3.32
CA ILE A 122 -11.25 -2.95 4.30
C ILE A 122 -12.48 -2.03 4.24
N ILE A 123 -12.46 -1.00 3.42
CA ILE A 123 -13.56 -0.02 3.34
C ILE A 123 -14.92 -0.70 3.11
N HIS A 124 -14.96 -1.70 2.22
CA HIS A 124 -16.17 -2.44 1.89
C HIS A 124 -16.54 -3.51 2.95
N LEU A 125 -15.62 -3.87 3.85
CA LEU A 125 -15.84 -4.84 4.92
C LEU A 125 -16.29 -4.15 6.21
N ASP A 126 -15.73 -2.99 6.52
CA ASP A 126 -15.96 -2.24 7.75
C ASP A 126 -15.71 -0.74 7.53
N PRO A 127 -16.66 -0.01 6.93
CA PRO A 127 -16.49 1.41 6.62
C PRO A 127 -16.30 2.28 7.87
N GLU A 128 -16.90 1.93 9.01
CA GLU A 128 -16.75 2.66 10.27
C GLU A 128 -15.31 2.56 10.78
N LEU A 129 -14.74 1.38 10.83
CA LEU A 129 -13.35 1.14 11.24
C LEU A 129 -12.37 1.79 10.26
N ALA A 130 -12.68 1.76 8.96
CA ALA A 130 -11.91 2.47 7.94
C ALA A 130 -11.92 3.98 8.20
N ALA A 131 -13.07 4.58 8.49
CA ALA A 131 -13.19 6.00 8.80
C ALA A 131 -12.38 6.41 10.04
N GLU A 132 -12.41 5.60 11.10
CA GLU A 132 -11.59 5.84 12.30
C GLU A 132 -10.09 5.91 11.96
N LYS A 133 -9.62 4.96 11.15
CA LYS A 133 -8.21 4.93 10.74
C LYS A 133 -7.87 6.07 9.77
N ILE A 134 -8.79 6.47 8.88
CA ILE A 134 -8.59 7.65 8.02
C ILE A 134 -8.44 8.91 8.88
N ARG A 135 -9.29 9.12 9.89
CA ARG A 135 -9.14 10.26 10.82
C ARG A 135 -7.81 10.23 11.56
N PHE A 136 -7.39 9.06 12.01
CA PHE A 136 -6.08 8.87 12.65
C PHE A 136 -4.93 9.25 11.70
N MET A 137 -4.96 8.82 10.44
CA MET A 137 -3.93 9.14 9.46
C MET A 137 -3.96 10.61 9.02
N LEU A 138 -5.14 11.22 8.94
CA LEU A 138 -5.27 12.67 8.72
C LEU A 138 -4.66 13.46 9.87
N SER A 139 -4.84 13.02 11.12
CA SER A 139 -4.22 13.68 12.27
C SER A 139 -2.69 13.55 12.32
N ALA A 140 -2.12 12.67 11.50
CA ALA A 140 -0.68 12.52 11.28
C ALA A 140 -0.16 13.26 10.04
N GLN A 141 -1.02 14.01 9.35
CA GLN A 141 -0.58 14.98 8.34
C GLN A 141 -0.04 16.23 9.05
N VAL A 142 1.09 16.74 8.56
CA VAL A 142 1.69 18.00 9.04
C VAL A 142 0.94 19.19 8.46
N ASP A 143 0.93 20.33 9.13
CA ASP A 143 0.25 21.55 8.69
C ASP A 143 0.78 22.10 7.35
N ASN A 144 1.98 21.70 6.94
CA ASN A 144 2.51 21.98 5.60
C ASN A 144 1.92 21.08 4.49
N GLY A 145 1.11 20.08 4.84
CA GLY A 145 0.43 19.15 3.93
C GLY A 145 1.13 17.82 3.69
N GLY A 146 2.36 17.63 4.17
CA GLY A 146 3.08 16.35 4.11
C GLY A 146 2.61 15.36 5.18
N GLY A 147 2.75 14.07 4.94
CA GLY A 147 2.53 13.04 5.96
C GLY A 147 3.77 12.81 6.83
N LEU A 148 3.60 12.45 8.09
CA LEU A 148 4.70 11.93 8.91
C LEU A 148 5.16 10.58 8.34
N PRO A 149 6.38 10.39 7.87
CA PRO A 149 6.84 9.12 7.30
C PRO A 149 6.65 7.91 8.22
N LEU A 150 6.75 8.14 9.53
CA LEU A 150 6.41 7.17 10.57
C LEU A 150 5.44 7.82 11.57
N VAL A 151 4.27 7.24 11.74
CA VAL A 151 3.28 7.64 12.76
C VAL A 151 3.43 6.72 13.96
N LYS A 152 3.85 7.24 15.11
CA LYS A 152 4.06 6.45 16.33
C LYS A 152 2.76 5.82 16.82
N PHE A 153 2.83 4.69 17.52
CA PHE A 153 1.65 4.06 18.14
C PHE A 153 0.99 4.94 19.20
N ASP A 154 1.79 5.76 19.87
CA ASP A 154 1.38 6.75 20.87
C ASP A 154 1.24 8.16 20.26
N HIS A 155 0.96 8.23 18.95
CA HIS A 155 0.74 9.49 18.22
C HIS A 155 -0.16 10.46 18.98
N ASN A 156 0.34 11.68 19.17
CA ASN A 156 -0.32 12.75 19.91
C ASN A 156 -0.59 13.95 19.00
N ALA A 157 -1.71 13.90 18.28
CA ALA A 157 -2.10 14.94 17.34
C ALA A 157 -2.00 16.35 17.93
N GLY A 158 -1.44 17.27 17.18
CA GLY A 158 -1.19 18.66 17.59
C GLY A 158 0.11 18.90 18.34
N HIS A 159 0.85 17.86 18.68
CA HIS A 159 2.07 17.94 19.52
C HIS A 159 3.24 17.12 18.99
N GLU A 160 3.15 16.64 17.74
CA GLU A 160 4.24 15.86 17.16
C GLU A 160 5.36 16.75 16.62
N ASN A 161 6.59 16.26 16.77
CA ASN A 161 7.71 16.72 15.98
C ASN A 161 7.54 16.26 14.53
N THR A 162 8.18 16.97 13.59
CA THR A 162 8.08 16.70 12.16
C THR A 162 9.45 16.37 11.56
N PRO A 163 9.56 15.89 10.31
CA PRO A 163 10.85 15.66 9.66
C PRO A 163 11.75 16.92 9.57
N ASP A 164 11.21 18.10 9.80
CA ASP A 164 11.97 19.34 9.89
C ASP A 164 12.66 19.52 11.27
N ASP A 165 12.28 18.72 12.26
CA ASP A 165 12.80 18.73 13.62
C ASP A 165 13.86 17.65 13.84
N PRO A 166 15.07 17.98 14.33
CA PRO A 166 16.11 16.96 14.59
C PRO A 166 15.68 15.86 15.58
N GLU A 167 14.77 16.16 16.49
CA GLU A 167 14.30 15.16 17.48
C GLU A 167 13.44 14.10 16.79
N TYR A 168 12.57 14.47 15.85
CA TYR A 168 11.82 13.50 15.04
C TYR A 168 12.76 12.55 14.30
N VAL A 169 13.78 13.10 13.64
CA VAL A 169 14.77 12.32 12.89
C VAL A 169 15.52 11.34 13.81
N LYS A 170 15.86 11.77 15.01
CA LYS A 170 16.55 10.95 16.01
C LYS A 170 15.66 9.81 16.51
N GLU A 171 14.36 10.08 16.75
CA GLU A 171 13.40 9.09 17.25
C GLU A 171 13.00 8.08 16.18
N THR A 172 12.79 8.53 14.96
CA THR A 172 12.18 7.72 13.91
C THR A 172 13.16 7.20 12.85
N GLY A 173 14.30 7.86 12.68
CA GLY A 173 15.27 7.58 11.63
C GLY A 173 14.86 8.11 10.25
N HIS A 174 13.82 8.95 10.16
CA HIS A 174 13.33 9.51 8.89
C HIS A 174 13.74 10.99 8.76
N PRO A 175 14.77 11.31 7.96
CA PRO A 175 15.34 12.66 7.88
C PRO A 175 14.56 13.62 6.99
N SER A 176 13.51 13.16 6.30
CA SER A 176 12.77 13.93 5.31
C SER A 176 11.41 13.31 5.03
N TYR A 177 10.52 14.09 4.42
CA TYR A 177 9.24 13.61 3.90
C TYR A 177 9.43 12.65 2.71
N ARG A 178 8.45 11.78 2.53
CA ARG A 178 8.27 11.00 1.30
C ARG A 178 7.42 11.81 0.32
N ALA A 179 7.67 11.61 -0.98
CA ALA A 179 7.00 12.40 -2.01
C ALA A 179 5.52 12.02 -2.20
N ASP A 180 5.17 10.79 -1.92
CA ASP A 180 3.85 10.18 -2.19
C ASP A 180 2.96 10.02 -0.96
N ASP A 181 3.48 10.18 0.27
CA ASP A 181 2.75 9.87 1.51
C ASP A 181 1.33 10.48 1.52
N ALA A 182 1.21 11.79 1.43
CA ALA A 182 -0.07 12.48 1.54
C ALA A 182 -0.97 12.31 0.30
N LEU A 183 -0.41 11.92 -0.85
CA LEU A 183 -1.18 11.70 -2.08
C LEU A 183 -2.03 10.43 -2.01
N TRP A 184 -1.70 9.48 -1.15
CA TRP A 184 -2.52 8.29 -0.92
C TRP A 184 -3.84 8.57 -0.21
N LEU A 185 -3.98 9.74 0.44
CA LEU A 185 -5.27 10.16 1.03
C LEU A 185 -6.38 10.26 -0.02
N PHE A 186 -6.06 10.71 -1.25
CA PHE A 186 -7.06 10.96 -2.29
C PHE A 186 -7.81 9.70 -2.72
N PRO A 187 -7.16 8.63 -3.21
CA PRO A 187 -7.88 7.42 -3.58
C PRO A 187 -8.57 6.76 -2.38
N THR A 188 -7.98 6.85 -1.18
CA THR A 188 -8.54 6.24 0.02
C THR A 188 -9.82 6.95 0.48
N ILE A 189 -9.80 8.27 0.61
CA ILE A 189 -10.98 9.05 1.03
C ILE A 189 -12.07 9.00 -0.05
N ARG A 190 -11.69 9.10 -1.35
CA ARG A 190 -12.67 8.97 -2.45
C ARG A 190 -13.38 7.62 -2.39
N LYS A 191 -12.63 6.54 -2.17
CA LYS A 191 -13.19 5.18 -2.06
C LYS A 191 -14.09 5.06 -0.83
N TYR A 192 -13.67 5.58 0.32
CA TYR A 192 -14.50 5.59 1.53
C TYR A 192 -15.81 6.33 1.34
N VAL A 193 -15.77 7.56 0.82
CA VAL A 193 -16.98 8.35 0.58
C VAL A 193 -17.86 7.70 -0.48
N GLY A 194 -17.28 7.10 -1.51
CA GLY A 194 -18.01 6.37 -2.55
C GLY A 194 -18.74 5.15 -2.00
N GLU A 195 -18.11 4.38 -1.13
CA GLU A 195 -18.69 3.17 -0.51
C GLU A 195 -19.73 3.51 0.56
N SER A 196 -19.40 4.41 1.47
CA SER A 196 -20.27 4.77 2.59
C SER A 196 -21.39 5.75 2.25
N GLY A 197 -21.26 6.51 1.16
CA GLY A 197 -22.13 7.64 0.83
C GLY A 197 -21.96 8.86 1.75
N ASN A 198 -21.03 8.83 2.69
CA ASN A 198 -20.84 9.87 3.70
C ASN A 198 -20.08 11.09 3.14
N LYS A 199 -20.75 11.92 2.35
CA LYS A 199 -20.17 13.17 1.82
C LYS A 199 -19.80 14.18 2.91
N ALA A 200 -20.48 14.14 4.08
CA ALA A 200 -20.18 15.03 5.19
C ALA A 200 -18.79 14.79 5.80
N PHE A 201 -18.15 13.67 5.50
CA PHE A 201 -16.79 13.38 5.92
C PHE A 201 -15.79 14.45 5.46
N TYR A 202 -16.00 15.06 4.31
CA TYR A 202 -15.14 16.16 3.84
C TYR A 202 -15.22 17.43 4.70
N ASP A 203 -16.26 17.59 5.52
CA ASP A 203 -16.47 18.74 6.41
C ASP A 203 -16.01 18.47 7.85
N GLU A 204 -15.58 17.25 8.16
CA GLU A 204 -15.04 16.91 9.47
C GLU A 204 -13.74 17.68 9.72
N VAL A 205 -13.60 18.25 10.92
CA VAL A 205 -12.42 19.01 11.31
C VAL A 205 -11.44 18.08 12.02
N ILE A 206 -10.20 18.04 11.54
CA ILE A 206 -9.14 17.19 12.05
C ILE A 206 -7.91 18.04 12.40
N VAL A 207 -7.29 17.72 13.54
CA VAL A 207 -6.06 18.38 14.02
C VAL A 207 -4.87 17.88 13.21
N TYR A 208 -3.94 18.78 12.83
CA TYR A 208 -2.66 18.39 12.22
C TYR A 208 -1.69 17.82 13.25
N ALA A 209 -0.71 17.05 12.79
CA ALA A 209 0.29 16.41 13.65
C ALA A 209 1.03 17.40 14.57
N ASN A 210 1.40 18.56 14.06
CA ASN A 210 2.18 19.58 14.74
C ASN A 210 1.35 20.79 15.23
N GLY A 211 0.03 20.71 15.15
CA GLY A 211 -0.90 21.74 15.64
C GLY A 211 -1.69 22.45 14.55
N GLY A 212 -2.76 23.13 14.97
CA GLY A 212 -3.77 23.65 14.04
C GLY A 212 -4.76 22.56 13.62
N GLU A 213 -5.84 22.98 13.00
CA GLU A 213 -6.90 22.07 12.51
C GLU A 213 -7.56 22.65 11.28
N ASP A 214 -8.04 21.79 10.40
CA ASP A 214 -8.81 22.17 9.22
C ASP A 214 -9.80 21.08 8.87
N THR A 215 -10.70 21.36 7.91
CA THR A 215 -11.59 20.34 7.36
C THR A 215 -10.80 19.29 6.56
N VAL A 216 -11.36 18.08 6.42
CA VAL A 216 -10.77 17.05 5.54
C VAL A 216 -10.56 17.59 4.12
N TYR A 217 -11.49 18.42 3.62
CA TYR A 217 -11.34 19.11 2.33
C TYR A 217 -10.08 19.98 2.28
N ASP A 218 -9.78 20.75 3.32
CA ASP A 218 -8.60 21.60 3.38
C ASP A 218 -7.32 20.78 3.63
N HIS A 219 -7.38 19.67 4.37
CA HIS A 219 -6.29 18.69 4.45
C HIS A 219 -5.85 18.20 3.06
N LEU A 220 -6.83 17.88 2.19
CA LEU A 220 -6.54 17.48 0.81
C LEU A 220 -5.97 18.64 -0.02
N LYS A 221 -6.49 19.86 0.13
CA LYS A 221 -5.91 21.05 -0.53
C LYS A 221 -4.45 21.27 -0.12
N ARG A 222 -4.12 21.07 1.17
CA ARG A 222 -2.75 21.18 1.66
C ARG A 222 -1.83 20.10 1.13
N ALA A 223 -2.32 18.85 0.95
CA ALA A 223 -1.53 17.78 0.34
C ALA A 223 -1.11 18.09 -1.11
N ILE A 224 -2.03 18.65 -1.92
CA ILE A 224 -1.68 19.13 -3.27
C ILE A 224 -0.65 20.28 -3.19
N ARG A 225 -0.90 21.25 -2.29
CA ARG A 225 0.00 22.37 -2.09
C ARG A 225 1.41 21.94 -1.69
N PHE A 226 1.53 20.97 -0.80
CA PHE A 226 2.81 20.38 -0.39
C PHE A 226 3.65 19.92 -1.58
N SER A 227 3.04 19.20 -2.52
CA SER A 227 3.70 18.73 -3.75
C SER A 227 4.02 19.91 -4.69
N MET A 228 3.10 20.87 -4.84
CA MET A 228 3.29 22.03 -5.71
C MET A 228 4.36 23.03 -5.23
N GLU A 229 4.62 23.08 -3.93
CA GLU A 229 5.71 23.90 -3.36
C GLU A 229 7.08 23.20 -3.45
N ARG A 230 7.11 21.94 -3.91
CA ARG A 230 8.31 21.09 -4.01
C ARG A 230 8.44 20.47 -5.40
N LEU A 231 8.46 21.33 -6.40
CA LEU A 231 8.68 20.95 -7.80
C LEU A 231 10.17 20.96 -8.13
N GLY A 232 10.57 20.07 -9.05
CA GLY A 232 11.84 20.14 -9.72
C GLY A 232 11.86 21.14 -10.89
N ASP A 233 12.91 21.10 -11.67
CA ASP A 233 13.16 22.09 -12.71
C ASP A 233 12.27 21.91 -13.97
N HIS A 234 11.57 20.75 -14.08
CA HIS A 234 10.62 20.43 -15.19
C HIS A 234 9.15 20.55 -14.76
N ASN A 235 8.85 21.18 -13.62
CA ASN A 235 7.49 21.34 -13.06
C ASN A 235 6.78 20.05 -12.65
N MET A 236 7.52 19.01 -12.33
CA MET A 236 7.00 17.80 -11.71
C MET A 236 7.38 17.73 -10.22
N PRO A 237 6.62 16.98 -9.38
CA PRO A 237 6.96 16.82 -7.98
C PRO A 237 8.36 16.22 -7.78
N ALA A 238 9.13 16.82 -6.90
CA ALA A 238 10.41 16.28 -6.48
C ALA A 238 10.21 14.93 -5.77
N GLY A 239 11.10 13.98 -6.01
CA GLY A 239 11.08 12.65 -5.38
C GLY A 239 11.39 12.66 -3.88
N LEU A 240 11.83 13.80 -3.35
CA LEU A 240 12.21 14.03 -1.95
C LEU A 240 13.20 12.97 -1.45
N HIS A 241 12.94 12.39 -0.25
CA HIS A 241 13.79 11.31 0.25
C HIS A 241 13.66 10.04 -0.59
N ALA A 242 12.44 9.70 -0.97
CA ALA A 242 12.05 8.69 -1.94
C ALA A 242 10.56 8.86 -2.29
N ASP A 243 10.12 8.28 -3.40
CA ASP A 243 8.71 8.00 -3.63
C ASP A 243 8.35 6.61 -3.05
N TRP A 244 7.30 5.94 -3.57
CA TRP A 244 6.93 4.59 -3.14
C TRP A 244 8.10 3.59 -3.19
N ASN A 245 9.02 3.77 -4.14
CA ASN A 245 10.24 2.96 -4.20
C ASN A 245 11.32 3.59 -3.32
N ASP A 246 11.48 3.06 -2.12
CA ASP A 246 12.47 3.53 -1.13
C ASP A 246 13.92 3.46 -1.61
N CYS A 247 14.16 2.66 -2.65
CA CYS A 247 15.49 2.47 -3.23
C CYS A 247 15.81 3.42 -4.39
N LEU A 248 14.84 4.26 -4.82
CA LEU A 248 15.05 5.23 -5.90
C LEU A 248 15.19 6.65 -5.35
N ARG A 249 16.39 7.19 -5.43
CA ARG A 249 16.72 8.56 -5.01
C ARG A 249 17.17 9.38 -6.21
N LEU A 250 16.32 10.30 -6.63
CA LEU A 250 16.54 11.13 -7.82
C LEU A 250 17.33 12.41 -7.52
N GLY A 251 17.61 12.70 -6.25
CA GLY A 251 18.21 13.94 -5.78
C GLY A 251 17.18 14.92 -5.23
N LYS A 252 17.64 16.05 -4.68
CA LYS A 252 16.77 17.01 -3.98
C LYS A 252 15.72 17.66 -4.89
N LYS A 253 16.06 17.85 -6.16
CA LYS A 253 15.20 18.41 -7.20
C LYS A 253 14.88 17.39 -8.30
N GLY A 254 15.33 16.15 -8.14
CA GLY A 254 14.98 15.09 -9.06
C GLY A 254 13.48 14.80 -8.99
N GLU A 255 12.86 14.50 -10.10
CA GLU A 255 11.42 14.47 -10.30
C GLU A 255 10.93 13.06 -10.59
N SER A 256 9.83 12.68 -9.93
CA SER A 256 9.21 11.37 -10.08
C SER A 256 7.98 11.45 -10.99
N THR A 257 8.02 10.80 -12.13
CA THR A 257 6.86 10.69 -13.04
C THR A 257 5.69 9.94 -12.37
N PHE A 258 6.00 8.94 -11.55
CA PHE A 258 5.00 8.22 -10.77
C PHE A 258 4.24 9.14 -9.80
N VAL A 259 4.94 9.96 -9.03
CA VAL A 259 4.32 10.93 -8.11
C VAL A 259 3.57 12.01 -8.88
N ALA A 260 4.07 12.39 -10.07
CA ALA A 260 3.39 13.35 -10.94
C ALA A 260 2.02 12.81 -11.41
N PHE A 261 1.89 11.53 -11.74
CA PHE A 261 0.60 10.91 -12.05
C PHE A 261 -0.32 10.86 -10.82
N GLN A 262 0.20 10.55 -9.64
CA GLN A 262 -0.60 10.59 -8.42
C GLN A 262 -1.11 12.01 -8.13
N LEU A 263 -0.27 13.02 -8.30
CA LEU A 263 -0.67 14.41 -8.13
C LEU A 263 -1.72 14.82 -9.17
N TYR A 264 -1.59 14.38 -10.42
CA TYR A 264 -2.59 14.62 -11.47
C TYR A 264 -3.94 14.00 -11.11
N TYR A 265 -3.94 12.75 -10.61
CA TYR A 265 -5.14 12.09 -10.08
C TYR A 265 -5.77 12.89 -8.94
N ALA A 266 -4.95 13.32 -7.98
CA ALA A 266 -5.41 14.12 -6.84
C ALA A 266 -6.05 15.44 -7.27
N MET A 267 -5.45 16.14 -8.24
CA MET A 267 -6.01 17.37 -8.81
C MET A 267 -7.35 17.11 -9.52
N SER A 268 -7.45 16.04 -10.30
CA SER A 268 -8.68 15.68 -11.00
C SER A 268 -9.82 15.39 -10.01
N MET A 269 -9.54 14.62 -8.96
CA MET A 269 -10.50 14.35 -7.89
C MET A 269 -10.94 15.64 -7.20
N MET A 270 -9.98 16.50 -6.85
CA MET A 270 -10.28 17.76 -6.16
C MET A 270 -11.02 18.75 -7.05
N HIS A 271 -10.81 18.72 -8.35
CA HIS A 271 -11.57 19.53 -9.30
C HIS A 271 -13.06 19.15 -9.29
N GLU A 272 -13.37 17.83 -9.31
CA GLU A 272 -14.74 17.34 -9.18
C GLU A 272 -15.37 17.78 -7.84
N LEU A 273 -14.63 17.62 -6.75
CA LEU A 273 -15.09 17.96 -5.41
C LEU A 273 -15.29 19.47 -5.21
N ALA A 274 -14.37 20.29 -5.74
CA ALA A 274 -14.46 21.76 -5.71
C ALA A 274 -15.66 22.26 -6.53
N ALA A 275 -15.95 21.62 -7.67
CA ALA A 275 -17.15 21.95 -8.47
C ALA A 275 -18.45 21.63 -7.71
N GLU A 276 -18.54 20.48 -7.02
CA GLU A 276 -19.68 20.16 -6.14
C GLU A 276 -19.86 21.20 -5.02
N ARG A 277 -18.75 21.71 -4.48
CA ARG A 277 -18.74 22.69 -3.38
C ARG A 277 -18.85 24.14 -3.87
N LYS A 278 -18.77 24.40 -5.16
CA LYS A 278 -18.75 25.74 -5.77
C LYS A 278 -17.57 26.59 -5.30
N ASP A 279 -16.42 25.96 -5.13
CA ASP A 279 -15.15 26.61 -4.78
C ASP A 279 -14.46 27.09 -6.07
N ASP A 280 -15.02 28.14 -6.70
CA ASP A 280 -14.57 28.65 -8.01
C ASP A 280 -13.12 29.14 -7.97
N GLU A 281 -12.67 29.66 -6.81
CA GLU A 281 -11.28 30.11 -6.63
C GLU A 281 -10.32 28.92 -6.71
N TYR A 282 -10.66 27.82 -6.03
CA TYR A 282 -9.81 26.64 -6.04
C TYR A 282 -9.86 25.91 -7.40
N ILE A 283 -11.00 25.90 -8.08
CA ILE A 283 -11.10 25.41 -9.47
C ILE A 283 -10.13 26.17 -10.37
N ALA A 284 -10.13 27.51 -10.33
CA ALA A 284 -9.23 28.33 -11.15
C ALA A 284 -7.74 28.08 -10.82
N TYR A 285 -7.43 27.80 -9.54
CA TYR A 285 -6.09 27.37 -9.13
C TYR A 285 -5.72 26.01 -9.74
N LEU A 286 -6.61 25.02 -9.61
CA LEU A 286 -6.39 23.68 -10.14
C LEU A 286 -6.22 23.68 -11.67
N ASP A 287 -7.05 24.39 -12.40
CA ASP A 287 -6.94 24.53 -13.87
C ASP A 287 -5.54 24.95 -14.29
N LYS A 288 -4.98 25.94 -13.57
CA LYS A 288 -3.65 26.46 -13.87
C LYS A 288 -2.55 25.43 -13.58
N VAL A 289 -2.57 24.83 -12.39
CA VAL A 289 -1.48 23.94 -11.94
C VAL A 289 -1.55 22.57 -12.60
N GLN A 290 -2.75 22.05 -12.84
CA GLN A 290 -2.95 20.77 -13.52
C GLN A 290 -2.56 20.86 -15.01
N LYS A 291 -2.81 21.99 -15.66
CA LYS A 291 -2.34 22.23 -17.02
C LYS A 291 -0.82 22.20 -17.10
N ALA A 292 -0.13 22.91 -16.20
CA ALA A 292 1.34 22.94 -16.17
C ALA A 292 1.94 21.55 -15.89
N LEU A 293 1.33 20.79 -14.97
CA LEU A 293 1.73 19.40 -14.68
C LEU A 293 1.47 18.47 -15.88
N GLY A 294 0.34 18.66 -16.58
CA GLY A 294 0.01 17.91 -17.78
C GLY A 294 1.00 18.14 -18.92
N GLU A 295 1.46 19.38 -19.12
CA GLU A 295 2.52 19.71 -20.09
C GLU A 295 3.84 19.03 -19.74
N ALA A 296 4.22 18.98 -18.46
CA ALA A 296 5.41 18.30 -17.97
C ALA A 296 5.29 16.76 -18.15
N LEU A 297 4.16 16.18 -17.81
CA LEU A 297 3.90 14.74 -18.00
C LEU A 297 3.89 14.34 -19.46
N ALA A 298 3.39 15.20 -20.37
CA ALA A 298 3.42 14.93 -21.81
C ALA A 298 4.85 14.81 -22.35
N ALA A 299 5.80 15.55 -21.77
CA ALA A 299 7.22 15.47 -22.13
C ALA A 299 7.90 14.19 -21.60
N CYS A 300 7.25 13.44 -20.69
CA CYS A 300 7.75 12.17 -20.17
C CYS A 300 7.41 10.95 -21.04
N TRP A 301 6.70 11.15 -22.15
CA TRP A 301 6.38 10.08 -23.09
C TRP A 301 7.59 9.74 -23.98
N ASP A 302 8.03 8.48 -23.94
CA ASP A 302 9.16 7.96 -24.72
C ASP A 302 8.68 6.82 -25.65
N GLU A 303 8.18 7.19 -26.80
CA GLU A 303 7.71 6.32 -27.90
C GLU A 303 6.50 5.42 -27.54
N ASP A 304 6.65 4.50 -26.61
CA ASP A 304 5.68 3.47 -26.25
C ASP A 304 5.48 3.33 -24.70
N ARG A 305 6.12 4.20 -23.93
CA ARG A 305 6.10 4.17 -22.46
C ARG A 305 6.34 5.53 -21.85
N PHE A 306 6.04 5.70 -20.58
CA PHE A 306 6.47 6.85 -19.78
C PHE A 306 7.78 6.55 -19.06
N ILE A 307 8.70 7.52 -19.04
CA ILE A 307 9.93 7.43 -18.26
C ILE A 307 9.64 7.34 -16.75
N ARG A 308 10.59 6.85 -15.96
CA ARG A 308 10.43 6.72 -14.51
C ARG A 308 10.61 8.04 -13.76
N GLY A 309 11.48 8.88 -14.25
CA GLY A 309 11.76 10.18 -13.64
C GLY A 309 12.94 10.90 -14.26
N ILE A 310 13.28 12.03 -13.67
CA ILE A 310 14.42 12.86 -14.08
C ILE A 310 15.25 13.14 -12.83
N ARG A 311 16.54 12.88 -12.88
CA ARG A 311 17.46 13.17 -11.80
C ARG A 311 17.72 14.68 -11.69
N GLU A 312 18.21 15.15 -10.52
CA GLU A 312 18.53 16.58 -10.30
C GLU A 312 19.62 17.13 -11.25
N ASP A 313 20.42 16.27 -11.87
CA ASP A 313 21.40 16.64 -12.89
C ASP A 313 20.83 16.61 -14.33
N GLY A 314 19.49 16.45 -14.47
CA GLY A 314 18.78 16.41 -15.74
C GLY A 314 18.84 15.07 -16.49
N VAL A 315 19.45 14.04 -15.92
CA VAL A 315 19.51 12.72 -16.56
C VAL A 315 18.17 12.00 -16.38
N VAL A 316 17.60 11.54 -17.50
CA VAL A 316 16.36 10.75 -17.52
C VAL A 316 16.64 9.35 -16.99
N VAL A 317 15.71 8.81 -16.22
CA VAL A 317 15.70 7.45 -15.68
C VAL A 317 14.52 6.67 -16.26
N GLY A 318 14.78 5.46 -16.73
CA GLY A 318 13.75 4.62 -17.33
C GLY A 318 13.42 5.01 -18.78
N ALA A 319 14.38 5.61 -19.49
CA ALA A 319 14.24 5.83 -20.93
C ALA A 319 14.41 4.52 -21.71
N LYS A 320 13.73 4.38 -22.80
CA LYS A 320 13.78 3.19 -23.69
C LYS A 320 15.20 2.81 -24.11
N LYS A 321 16.08 3.81 -24.24
CA LYS A 321 17.50 3.64 -24.61
C LYS A 321 18.41 3.18 -23.48
N ASP A 322 17.92 3.20 -22.23
CA ASP A 322 18.74 2.85 -21.09
C ASP A 322 19.09 1.35 -21.14
N PRO A 323 20.38 0.97 -20.92
CA PRO A 323 20.78 -0.43 -21.01
C PRO A 323 20.20 -1.29 -19.88
N GLU A 324 19.85 -0.68 -18.75
CA GLU A 324 19.23 -1.29 -17.57
C GLU A 324 18.10 -0.42 -17.09
N ALA A 325 17.08 -1.02 -16.49
CA ALA A 325 15.88 -0.37 -15.99
C ALA A 325 15.19 0.55 -17.03
N SER A 326 15.15 0.11 -18.29
CA SER A 326 14.54 0.86 -19.40
C SER A 326 13.01 0.82 -19.38
N MET A 327 12.43 -0.08 -18.59
CA MET A 327 10.98 -0.22 -18.41
C MET A 327 10.63 -0.31 -16.93
N TRP A 328 9.62 0.45 -16.50
CA TRP A 328 9.14 0.48 -15.14
C TRP A 328 7.62 0.38 -15.11
N LEU A 329 7.08 -0.47 -14.23
CA LEU A 329 5.64 -0.71 -14.13
C LEU A 329 4.86 0.50 -13.58
N ASN A 330 5.40 1.17 -12.54
CA ASN A 330 4.71 2.24 -11.83
C ASN A 330 4.19 3.36 -12.74
N PRO A 331 5.01 4.00 -13.59
CA PRO A 331 4.50 5.10 -14.42
C PRO A 331 3.49 4.62 -15.47
N GLN A 332 3.60 3.37 -15.97
CA GLN A 332 2.66 2.88 -16.97
C GLN A 332 1.28 2.67 -16.37
N SER A 333 1.17 1.91 -15.29
CA SER A 333 -0.13 1.68 -14.63
C SER A 333 -0.77 2.97 -14.11
N TRP A 334 0.03 3.88 -13.52
CA TRP A 334 -0.48 5.14 -12.98
C TRP A 334 -0.80 6.19 -14.04
N SER A 335 -0.20 6.13 -15.23
CA SER A 335 -0.62 6.98 -16.35
C SER A 335 -2.08 6.74 -16.74
N VAL A 336 -2.53 5.48 -16.65
CA VAL A 336 -3.92 5.06 -16.88
C VAL A 336 -4.80 5.40 -15.67
N ILE A 337 -4.40 5.00 -14.45
CA ILE A 337 -5.18 5.21 -13.22
C ILE A 337 -5.46 6.69 -12.99
N SER A 338 -4.49 7.56 -13.30
CA SER A 338 -4.66 9.02 -13.17
C SER A 338 -5.61 9.62 -14.19
N GLY A 339 -5.95 8.90 -15.26
CA GLY A 339 -6.73 9.42 -16.39
C GLY A 339 -5.94 10.40 -17.26
N PHE A 340 -4.63 10.48 -17.13
CA PHE A 340 -3.79 11.38 -17.93
C PHE A 340 -3.54 10.87 -19.34
N ALA A 341 -3.12 9.61 -19.46
CA ALA A 341 -2.73 9.04 -20.73
C ALA A 341 -3.92 8.99 -21.70
N SER A 342 -3.70 9.40 -22.95
CA SER A 342 -4.68 9.17 -24.01
C SER A 342 -4.89 7.67 -24.22
N LYS A 343 -6.01 7.29 -24.87
CA LYS A 343 -6.27 5.86 -25.15
C LYS A 343 -5.10 5.22 -25.92
N GLU A 344 -4.54 5.91 -26.92
CA GLU A 344 -3.41 5.41 -27.71
C GLU A 344 -2.17 5.20 -26.84
N GLN A 345 -1.86 6.15 -25.94
CA GLN A 345 -0.73 6.03 -25.03
C GLN A 345 -0.96 4.90 -24.02
N SER A 346 -2.16 4.78 -23.49
CA SER A 346 -2.54 3.71 -22.56
C SER A 346 -2.38 2.33 -23.20
N ASP A 347 -2.95 2.15 -24.40
CA ASP A 347 -2.86 0.88 -25.12
C ASP A 347 -1.38 0.51 -25.41
N LYS A 348 -0.54 1.47 -25.83
CA LYS A 348 0.90 1.25 -26.07
C LYS A 348 1.67 0.94 -24.78
N ALA A 349 1.41 1.69 -23.71
CA ALA A 349 2.07 1.49 -22.43
C ALA A 349 1.75 0.11 -21.85
N MET A 350 0.48 -0.31 -21.88
CA MET A 350 0.07 -1.64 -21.42
C MET A 350 0.61 -2.75 -22.32
N GLN A 351 0.67 -2.56 -23.65
CA GLN A 351 1.33 -3.51 -24.53
C GLN A 351 2.82 -3.65 -24.20
N SER A 352 3.51 -2.55 -23.92
CA SER A 352 4.93 -2.59 -23.50
C SER A 352 5.12 -3.28 -22.16
N VAL A 353 4.15 -3.15 -21.23
CA VAL A 353 4.14 -3.93 -19.97
C VAL A 353 4.05 -5.42 -20.29
N ALA A 354 3.09 -5.83 -21.14
CA ALA A 354 2.91 -7.22 -21.53
C ALA A 354 4.13 -7.80 -22.26
N ASP A 355 4.77 -7.02 -23.14
CA ASP A 355 5.91 -7.50 -23.93
C ASP A 355 7.21 -7.61 -23.12
N ILE A 356 7.38 -6.81 -22.05
CA ILE A 356 8.67 -6.65 -21.38
C ILE A 356 8.65 -7.09 -19.91
N LEU A 357 7.58 -6.76 -19.17
CA LEU A 357 7.53 -7.00 -17.73
C LEU A 357 6.78 -8.27 -17.33
N ASP A 358 5.97 -8.81 -18.23
CA ASP A 358 5.11 -9.96 -17.95
C ASP A 358 5.92 -11.25 -17.72
N THR A 359 5.50 -12.04 -16.74
CA THR A 359 6.10 -13.33 -16.38
C THR A 359 5.04 -14.31 -15.88
N PRO A 360 5.32 -15.61 -15.80
CA PRO A 360 4.37 -16.57 -15.23
C PRO A 360 3.98 -16.33 -13.76
N TYR A 361 4.52 -15.32 -13.10
CA TYR A 361 4.29 -14.99 -11.69
C TYR A 361 3.72 -13.59 -11.49
N GLY A 362 3.43 -12.88 -12.58
CA GLY A 362 2.99 -11.50 -12.64
C GLY A 362 4.04 -10.58 -13.27
N ALA A 363 3.76 -9.29 -13.30
CA ALA A 363 4.63 -8.30 -13.95
C ALA A 363 5.75 -7.80 -13.04
N LYS A 364 6.98 -7.76 -13.58
CA LYS A 364 8.17 -7.21 -12.90
C LYS A 364 8.00 -5.73 -12.60
N LEU A 365 8.66 -5.28 -11.54
CA LEU A 365 8.69 -3.85 -11.21
C LEU A 365 9.47 -3.02 -12.22
N LEU A 366 10.56 -3.58 -12.73
CA LEU A 366 11.40 -2.99 -13.78
C LEU A 366 12.12 -4.08 -14.58
N ASP A 367 12.54 -3.75 -15.81
CA ASP A 367 13.37 -4.59 -16.67
C ASP A 367 14.24 -3.73 -17.62
N PRO A 368 15.47 -4.17 -17.99
CA PRO A 368 16.30 -5.16 -17.31
C PRO A 368 16.70 -4.72 -15.88
N PRO A 369 16.99 -5.65 -14.96
CA PRO A 369 17.43 -5.27 -13.62
C PRO A 369 18.79 -4.55 -13.64
N TYR A 370 19.06 -3.72 -12.63
CA TYR A 370 20.36 -3.08 -12.46
C TYR A 370 21.43 -4.11 -12.08
N ILE A 371 22.55 -4.10 -12.84
CA ILE A 371 23.72 -4.93 -12.61
C ILE A 371 24.98 -4.06 -12.60
N ASP A 372 25.26 -3.36 -13.70
CA ASP A 372 26.50 -2.60 -13.90
C ASP A 372 26.26 -1.11 -14.22
N ASN A 373 25.09 -0.75 -14.75
CA ASN A 373 24.79 0.59 -15.27
C ASN A 373 23.85 1.39 -14.33
N TYR A 374 24.09 1.32 -13.04
CA TYR A 374 23.32 2.07 -12.05
C TYR A 374 24.01 3.40 -11.69
N PHE A 375 23.23 4.33 -11.14
CA PHE A 375 23.72 5.58 -10.56
C PHE A 375 23.61 5.55 -9.03
N ASP A 376 24.32 6.43 -8.32
CA ASP A 376 24.41 6.44 -6.85
C ASP A 376 23.05 6.46 -6.13
N GLY A 377 22.01 7.03 -6.75
CA GLY A 377 20.65 7.04 -6.23
C GLY A 377 19.81 5.80 -6.56
N ALA A 378 20.31 4.89 -7.41
CA ALA A 378 19.63 3.63 -7.75
C ALA A 378 20.04 2.53 -6.78
N LEU A 379 19.57 2.61 -5.52
CA LEU A 379 19.94 1.67 -4.46
C LEU A 379 19.41 0.25 -4.70
N MET A 380 18.55 0.04 -5.70
CA MET A 380 18.04 -1.29 -6.08
C MET A 380 19.17 -2.28 -6.38
N HIS A 381 20.30 -1.82 -6.90
CA HIS A 381 21.45 -2.67 -7.23
C HIS A 381 22.02 -3.48 -6.04
N ILE A 382 21.66 -3.13 -4.79
CA ILE A 382 22.03 -3.92 -3.61
C ILE A 382 21.30 -5.27 -3.55
N PHE A 383 20.17 -5.39 -4.26
CA PHE A 383 19.42 -6.63 -4.40
C PHE A 383 19.88 -7.39 -5.65
N ASN A 384 19.88 -8.70 -5.57
CA ASN A 384 20.12 -9.53 -6.74
C ASN A 384 19.13 -9.21 -7.86
N PRO A 385 19.52 -9.39 -9.14
CA PRO A 385 18.59 -9.27 -10.26
C PRO A 385 17.31 -10.07 -10.04
N ASP A 386 16.17 -9.49 -10.43
CA ASP A 386 14.82 -10.06 -10.30
C ASP A 386 14.35 -10.33 -8.85
N THR A 387 14.93 -9.61 -7.89
CA THR A 387 14.58 -9.70 -6.46
C THR A 387 14.25 -8.32 -5.91
N LYS A 388 13.19 -8.21 -5.12
CA LYS A 388 12.74 -6.95 -4.51
C LYS A 388 12.65 -5.82 -5.54
N GLU A 389 13.13 -4.63 -5.17
CA GLU A 389 13.07 -3.44 -6.03
C GLU A 389 13.91 -3.57 -7.31
N ASN A 390 14.79 -4.56 -7.41
CA ASN A 390 15.61 -4.80 -8.59
C ASN A 390 14.98 -5.80 -9.58
N GLY A 391 13.76 -5.56 -9.97
CA GLY A 391 13.06 -6.38 -10.96
C GLY A 391 12.17 -7.49 -10.36
N GLY A 392 12.01 -7.53 -9.04
CA GLY A 392 11.03 -8.43 -8.38
C GLY A 392 9.57 -8.05 -8.72
N ILE A 393 8.66 -8.97 -8.48
CA ILE A 393 7.23 -8.85 -8.74
C ILE A 393 6.54 -8.46 -7.44
N PHE A 394 6.31 -7.17 -7.22
CA PHE A 394 5.64 -6.69 -6.01
C PHE A 394 4.14 -6.92 -6.07
N SER A 395 3.58 -7.54 -5.04
CA SER A 395 2.14 -7.83 -4.96
C SER A 395 1.29 -6.56 -5.06
N GLN A 396 1.72 -5.45 -4.49
CA GLN A 396 1.02 -4.18 -4.54
C GLN A 396 0.93 -3.61 -5.95
N SER A 397 2.04 -3.66 -6.72
CA SER A 397 2.05 -3.14 -8.10
C SER A 397 1.22 -3.97 -9.06
N GLN A 398 0.98 -5.26 -8.76
CA GLN A 398 0.04 -6.08 -9.52
C GLN A 398 -1.38 -5.53 -9.42
N GLY A 399 -1.80 -5.11 -8.22
CA GLY A 399 -3.10 -4.47 -8.03
C GLY A 399 -3.29 -3.21 -8.88
N TRP A 400 -2.25 -2.39 -9.06
CA TRP A 400 -2.32 -1.22 -9.94
C TRP A 400 -2.40 -1.60 -11.42
N LEU A 401 -1.67 -2.63 -11.84
CA LEU A 401 -1.72 -3.14 -13.22
C LEU A 401 -3.11 -3.70 -13.55
N ILE A 402 -3.64 -4.55 -12.68
CA ILE A 402 -4.99 -5.12 -12.83
C ILE A 402 -6.05 -4.01 -12.89
N LEU A 403 -5.92 -2.98 -12.05
CA LEU A 403 -6.82 -1.83 -12.07
C LEU A 403 -6.70 -1.05 -13.39
N ALA A 404 -5.49 -0.81 -13.88
CA ALA A 404 -5.26 -0.09 -15.13
C ALA A 404 -5.89 -0.82 -16.32
N GLU A 405 -5.66 -2.13 -16.44
CA GLU A 405 -6.29 -2.96 -17.50
C GLU A 405 -7.82 -2.98 -17.38
N SER A 406 -8.34 -3.06 -16.16
CA SER A 406 -9.78 -3.00 -15.90
C SER A 406 -10.40 -1.67 -16.34
N LEU A 407 -9.72 -0.54 -16.06
CA LEU A 407 -10.17 0.79 -16.48
C LEU A 407 -10.18 0.97 -18.01
N LEU A 408 -9.31 0.27 -18.72
CA LEU A 408 -9.25 0.25 -20.18
C LEU A 408 -10.28 -0.71 -20.81
N GLY A 409 -10.93 -1.55 -20.01
CA GLY A 409 -11.85 -2.58 -20.46
C GLY A 409 -11.16 -3.84 -20.99
N HIS A 410 -9.87 -4.03 -20.70
CA HIS A 410 -9.07 -5.20 -21.06
C HIS A 410 -9.28 -6.30 -20.01
N GLY A 411 -10.50 -6.82 -19.89
CA GLY A 411 -10.88 -7.76 -18.82
C GLY A 411 -10.09 -9.05 -18.84
N ASP A 412 -9.74 -9.58 -20.00
CA ASP A 412 -8.96 -10.82 -20.14
C ASP A 412 -7.52 -10.63 -19.63
N ASP A 413 -6.88 -9.49 -19.92
CA ASP A 413 -5.54 -9.17 -19.42
C ASP A 413 -5.55 -8.91 -17.91
N ALA A 414 -6.55 -8.18 -17.41
CA ALA A 414 -6.72 -7.96 -15.98
C ALA A 414 -6.87 -9.29 -15.21
N PHE A 415 -7.66 -10.22 -15.75
CA PHE A 415 -7.85 -11.54 -15.15
C PHE A 415 -6.58 -12.39 -15.24
N ARG A 416 -5.87 -12.37 -16.35
CA ARG A 416 -4.59 -13.04 -16.54
C ARG A 416 -3.55 -12.58 -15.51
N TYR A 417 -3.34 -11.27 -15.34
CA TYR A 417 -2.41 -10.72 -14.33
C TYR A 417 -2.85 -11.07 -12.90
N PHE A 418 -4.17 -11.13 -12.65
CA PHE A 418 -4.66 -11.62 -11.37
C PHE A 418 -4.27 -13.08 -11.14
N GLU A 419 -4.48 -13.97 -12.12
CA GLU A 419 -4.13 -15.39 -11.98
C GLU A 419 -2.63 -15.61 -11.79
N GLU A 420 -1.78 -14.93 -12.58
CA GLU A 420 -0.31 -15.04 -12.50
C GLU A 420 0.23 -14.62 -11.13
N SER A 421 -0.33 -13.57 -10.53
CA SER A 421 0.10 -13.05 -9.22
C SER A 421 -0.67 -13.62 -8.04
N SER A 422 -1.73 -14.41 -8.28
CA SER A 422 -2.58 -14.95 -7.22
C SER A 422 -1.89 -16.08 -6.45
N PRO A 423 -1.87 -16.01 -5.10
CA PRO A 423 -1.39 -17.13 -4.28
C PRO A 423 -2.09 -18.46 -4.58
N ALA A 424 -3.38 -18.44 -4.92
CA ALA A 424 -4.15 -19.65 -5.24
C ALA A 424 -3.58 -20.43 -6.43
N SER A 425 -3.02 -19.73 -7.42
CA SER A 425 -2.39 -20.33 -8.61
C SER A 425 -1.07 -21.04 -8.31
N MET A 426 -0.52 -20.85 -7.11
CA MET A 426 0.75 -21.43 -6.67
C MET A 426 0.60 -22.41 -5.50
N ASN A 427 -0.61 -22.72 -5.07
CA ASN A 427 -0.83 -23.59 -3.90
C ASN A 427 -0.33 -25.03 -4.11
N ASP A 428 -0.38 -25.55 -5.33
CA ASP A 428 0.17 -26.85 -5.71
C ASP A 428 1.71 -26.82 -5.87
N LYS A 429 2.34 -25.64 -5.80
CA LYS A 429 3.78 -25.41 -5.89
C LYS A 429 4.34 -24.83 -4.59
N ALA A 430 3.86 -25.29 -3.45
CA ALA A 430 4.23 -24.79 -2.13
C ALA A 430 5.74 -24.85 -1.86
N GLU A 431 6.44 -25.87 -2.36
CA GLU A 431 7.90 -26.01 -2.22
C GLU A 431 8.68 -24.95 -3.02
N GLN A 432 8.11 -24.45 -4.12
CA GLN A 432 8.68 -23.36 -4.91
C GLN A 432 8.39 -22.02 -4.24
N ARG A 433 7.14 -21.81 -3.86
CA ARG A 433 6.66 -20.55 -3.31
C ARG A 433 7.22 -20.24 -1.92
N VAL A 434 7.34 -21.26 -1.05
CA VAL A 434 7.90 -21.17 0.33
C VAL A 434 7.17 -20.15 1.21
N LEU A 435 5.87 -20.03 1.05
CA LEU A 435 4.98 -19.16 1.83
C LEU A 435 3.67 -19.91 2.14
N GLU A 436 2.94 -19.51 3.17
CA GLU A 436 1.67 -20.10 3.54
C GLU A 436 0.66 -20.05 2.36
N PRO A 437 -0.18 -21.08 2.21
CA PRO A 437 -1.23 -21.08 1.19
C PRO A 437 -2.10 -19.83 1.25
N TYR A 438 -2.46 -19.28 0.10
CA TYR A 438 -3.33 -18.09 -0.06
C TYR A 438 -2.80 -16.77 0.50
N VAL A 439 -1.59 -16.71 1.06
CA VAL A 439 -0.98 -15.47 1.58
C VAL A 439 -0.22 -14.74 0.49
N HIS A 440 -0.45 -13.44 0.33
CA HIS A 440 0.39 -12.61 -0.51
C HIS A 440 1.69 -12.26 0.23
N GLY A 441 2.85 -12.55 -0.39
CA GLY A 441 4.13 -12.01 0.02
C GLY A 441 4.25 -10.52 -0.36
N GLN A 442 5.27 -9.86 0.12
CA GLN A 442 5.58 -8.49 -0.33
C GLN A 442 5.92 -8.49 -1.83
N PHE A 443 6.70 -9.46 -2.25
CA PHE A 443 7.12 -9.64 -3.63
C PHE A 443 7.32 -11.13 -3.93
N THR A 444 7.38 -11.46 -5.22
CA THR A 444 7.79 -12.78 -5.73
C THR A 444 9.05 -12.60 -6.56
N GLU A 445 10.03 -13.50 -6.42
CA GLU A 445 11.24 -13.49 -7.22
C GLU A 445 10.91 -13.82 -8.69
N SER A 446 11.45 -13.01 -9.62
CA SER A 446 11.17 -13.14 -11.04
C SER A 446 12.09 -14.13 -11.74
N THR A 447 11.93 -14.27 -13.05
CA THR A 447 12.41 -15.38 -13.88
C THR A 447 13.91 -15.50 -13.97
N ALA A 448 14.70 -14.43 -13.83
CA ALA A 448 16.15 -14.49 -13.82
C ALA A 448 16.75 -14.83 -12.44
N SER A 449 15.94 -14.82 -11.38
CA SER A 449 16.38 -15.29 -10.06
C SER A 449 16.54 -16.81 -10.05
N PRO A 450 17.57 -17.35 -9.37
CA PRO A 450 17.67 -18.79 -9.13
C PRO A 450 16.53 -19.35 -8.27
N TYR A 451 15.74 -18.48 -7.67
CA TYR A 451 14.58 -18.81 -6.84
C TYR A 451 13.26 -18.29 -7.45
N ALA A 452 13.18 -18.26 -8.77
CA ALA A 452 11.99 -17.79 -9.49
C ALA A 452 10.68 -18.40 -8.96
N GLY A 453 9.66 -17.56 -8.73
CA GLY A 453 8.38 -17.95 -8.14
C GLY A 453 8.36 -18.07 -6.61
N ARG A 454 9.47 -17.80 -5.93
CA ARG A 454 9.53 -17.74 -4.47
C ARG A 454 8.99 -16.40 -3.97
N SER A 455 8.13 -16.44 -2.95
CA SER A 455 7.54 -15.24 -2.33
C SER A 455 8.05 -15.03 -0.91
#